data_dd863e9842722698c74b0d14dc56a6f2
#
_entry.id   dd863e9842722698c74b0d14dc56a6f2
#
_cell.length_a   1.000
_cell.length_b   1.000
_cell.length_c   1.000
_cell.angle_alpha   90.00
_cell.angle_beta   90.00
_cell.angle_gamma   90.00
#
_symmetry.space_group_name_H-M   'P 1'
#
loop_
_entity.id
_entity.type
_entity.pdbx_description
1 polymer ?
#
loop_
_entity_poly.entity_id
_entity_poly.type
_entity_poly.pdbx_seq_one_letter_code
_entity_poly.pdbx_strand_id
1 'polypeptide(L)'
;QHVDCRTTVDHRQPRGSSRELFKGVLAGRSRGIFNGRVIVRKDAQQTDAQQKNENLLLGLGAEVDSQPQLEIEADDVKCSHGSTIGQLDEDAVFYLRSRAIGAADAEAMLTRGFAAQITERIANAALRERIESLVLARLFARELPG
;
A
#
# COMPACT_ATOMS: atom_id res chain seq x y z
N GLN A 1 15.62 -8.46 3.69
CA GLN A 1 15.08 -8.36 2.32
C GLN A 1 15.03 -6.90 1.89
N HIS A 2 15.31 -6.63 0.59
CA HIS A 2 15.20 -5.32 -0.03
C HIS A 2 14.24 -5.41 -1.22
N VAL A 3 13.31 -4.45 -1.32
CA VAL A 3 12.33 -4.34 -2.41
C VAL A 3 12.32 -2.90 -2.91
N ASP A 4 12.52 -2.71 -4.22
CA ASP A 4 12.43 -1.40 -4.88
C ASP A 4 11.29 -1.48 -5.92
N CYS A 5 10.27 -0.64 -5.74
CA CYS A 5 9.10 -0.54 -6.62
C CYS A 5 9.10 0.84 -7.28
N ARG A 6 9.21 0.86 -8.61
CA ARG A 6 9.17 2.09 -9.40
C ARG A 6 8.03 2.05 -10.39
N THR A 7 7.22 3.09 -10.41
CA THR A 7 6.09 3.21 -11.32
C THR A 7 6.07 4.55 -12.00
N THR A 8 5.55 4.59 -13.23
CA THR A 8 5.31 5.84 -13.96
C THR A 8 3.97 5.75 -14.68
N VAL A 9 3.11 6.73 -14.44
CA VAL A 9 1.87 6.95 -15.18
C VAL A 9 2.02 8.26 -15.96
N ASP A 10 1.86 8.21 -17.29
CA ASP A 10 2.00 9.35 -18.17
C ASP A 10 0.65 9.65 -18.87
N HIS A 11 -0.06 10.66 -18.38
CA HIS A 11 -1.29 11.17 -18.97
C HIS A 11 -0.97 12.10 -20.13
N ARG A 12 -1.33 11.68 -21.35
CA ARG A 12 -1.04 12.40 -22.60
C ARG A 12 -2.29 12.95 -23.29
N GLN A 13 -3.47 12.49 -22.86
CA GLN A 13 -4.74 12.86 -23.47
C GLN A 13 -5.65 13.49 -22.41
N PRO A 14 -6.57 14.40 -22.80
CA PRO A 14 -7.49 15.03 -21.85
C PRO A 14 -8.47 14.03 -21.25
N ARG A 15 -9.01 14.37 -20.09
CA ARG A 15 -10.01 13.61 -19.32
C ARG A 15 -9.54 12.21 -18.89
N GLY A 16 -8.24 12.02 -18.80
CA GLY A 16 -7.67 10.80 -18.24
C GLY A 16 -7.95 10.65 -16.75
N SER A 17 -8.00 9.42 -16.26
CA SER A 17 -8.06 9.17 -14.83
C SER A 17 -7.12 8.04 -14.42
N SER A 18 -6.49 8.19 -13.24
CA SER A 18 -5.72 7.12 -12.61
C SER A 18 -5.95 7.09 -11.10
N ARG A 19 -5.98 5.88 -10.57
CA ARG A 19 -6.11 5.61 -9.13
C ARG A 19 -5.09 4.54 -8.74
N GLU A 20 -3.98 4.99 -8.20
CA GLU A 20 -2.91 4.10 -7.76
C GLU A 20 -2.96 3.95 -6.24
N LEU A 21 -2.94 2.70 -5.78
CA LEU A 21 -2.80 2.37 -4.37
C LEU A 21 -1.71 1.31 -4.21
N PHE A 22 -0.65 1.68 -3.53
CA PHE A 22 0.43 0.78 -3.14
C PHE A 22 0.42 0.59 -1.63
N LYS A 23 0.50 -0.66 -1.20
CA LYS A 23 0.60 -1.00 0.22
C LYS A 23 1.80 -1.88 0.48
N GLY A 24 2.63 -1.48 1.42
CA GLY A 24 3.78 -2.24 1.89
C GLY A 24 3.54 -2.77 3.31
N VAL A 25 3.86 -4.04 3.54
CA VAL A 25 3.98 -4.60 4.89
C VAL A 25 5.42 -5.07 5.06
N LEU A 26 6.12 -4.45 5.99
CA LEU A 26 7.55 -4.69 6.19
C LEU A 26 7.79 -5.15 7.62
N ALA A 27 8.63 -6.18 7.76
CA ALA A 27 8.95 -6.76 9.06
C ALA A 27 10.43 -7.10 9.20
N GLY A 28 10.90 -7.23 10.44
CA GLY A 28 12.30 -7.54 10.75
C GLY A 28 13.25 -6.45 10.28
N ARG A 29 14.28 -6.79 9.51
CA ARG A 29 15.26 -5.85 8.93
C ARG A 29 15.04 -5.70 7.42
N SER A 30 13.79 -5.60 7.00
CA SER A 30 13.47 -5.37 5.59
C SER A 30 13.48 -3.88 5.26
N ARG A 31 13.86 -3.57 4.01
CA ARG A 31 13.82 -2.22 3.47
C ARG A 31 12.98 -2.20 2.20
N GLY A 32 12.01 -1.27 2.15
CA GLY A 32 11.20 -0.96 0.98
C GLY A 32 11.57 0.39 0.40
N ILE A 33 11.60 0.49 -0.92
CA ILE A 33 11.67 1.76 -1.64
C ILE A 33 10.47 1.81 -2.56
N PHE A 34 9.74 2.92 -2.52
CA PHE A 34 8.68 3.24 -3.44
C PHE A 34 9.02 4.57 -4.15
N ASN A 35 9.09 4.54 -5.47
CA ASN A 35 9.25 5.73 -6.29
C ASN A 35 8.14 5.73 -7.36
N GLY A 36 7.09 6.51 -7.11
CA GLY A 36 5.92 6.62 -7.98
C GLY A 36 5.88 7.99 -8.65
N ARG A 37 5.85 8.01 -9.98
CA ARG A 37 5.82 9.24 -10.77
C ARG A 37 4.54 9.32 -11.60
N VAL A 38 3.79 10.39 -11.44
CA VAL A 38 2.64 10.71 -12.28
C VAL A 38 2.97 11.96 -13.09
N ILE A 39 2.89 11.85 -14.40
CA ILE A 39 3.15 12.93 -15.35
C ILE A 39 1.83 13.31 -16.01
N VAL A 40 1.48 14.60 -15.99
CA VAL A 40 0.31 15.12 -16.69
C VAL A 40 0.79 16.15 -17.70
N ARG A 41 0.73 15.76 -18.98
CA ARG A 41 1.21 16.59 -20.09
C ARG A 41 0.30 17.79 -20.31
N LYS A 42 0.82 18.83 -20.96
CA LYS A 42 0.13 20.10 -21.20
C LYS A 42 -1.27 19.92 -21.82
N ASP A 43 -1.42 18.97 -22.74
CA ASP A 43 -2.69 18.72 -23.43
C ASP A 43 -3.62 17.80 -22.64
N ALA A 44 -3.15 17.17 -21.56
CA ALA A 44 -3.92 16.26 -20.72
C ALA A 44 -4.82 17.02 -19.73
N GLN A 45 -5.57 18.01 -20.22
CA GLN A 45 -6.51 18.79 -19.42
C GLN A 45 -7.64 17.92 -18.84
N GLN A 46 -8.19 18.32 -17.71
CA GLN A 46 -9.25 17.61 -16.99
C GLN A 46 -8.84 16.19 -16.53
N THR A 47 -7.55 15.97 -16.35
CA THR A 47 -7.04 14.74 -15.74
C THR A 47 -7.39 14.70 -14.24
N ASP A 48 -7.83 13.52 -13.78
CA ASP A 48 -8.04 13.23 -12.36
C ASP A 48 -7.14 12.05 -11.92
N ALA A 49 -6.00 12.37 -11.31
CA ALA A 49 -4.99 11.39 -10.92
C ALA A 49 -4.79 11.37 -9.40
N GLN A 50 -4.84 10.17 -8.82
CA GLN A 50 -4.56 9.97 -7.40
C GLN A 50 -3.57 8.84 -7.20
N GLN A 51 -2.52 9.12 -6.44
CA GLN A 51 -1.52 8.12 -6.05
C GLN A 51 -1.44 8.05 -4.53
N LYS A 52 -1.54 6.84 -3.97
CA LYS A 52 -1.36 6.60 -2.54
C LYS A 52 -0.36 5.49 -2.33
N ASN A 53 0.58 5.72 -1.41
CA ASN A 53 1.49 4.71 -0.90
C ASN A 53 1.35 4.64 0.61
N GLU A 54 0.90 3.51 1.11
CA GLU A 54 0.66 3.27 2.54
C GLU A 54 1.51 2.09 3.00
N ASN A 55 2.28 2.28 4.05
CA ASN A 55 3.23 1.30 4.53
C ASN A 55 3.04 1.02 6.01
N LEU A 56 2.97 -0.26 6.35
CA LEU A 56 2.86 -0.78 7.70
C LEU A 56 4.19 -1.43 8.10
N LEU A 57 4.82 -0.90 9.13
CA LEU A 57 6.05 -1.42 9.68
C LEU A 57 5.75 -2.32 10.89
N LEU A 58 6.15 -3.58 10.80
CA LEU A 58 6.06 -4.57 11.86
C LEU A 58 7.43 -4.71 12.52
N GLY A 59 7.65 -3.93 13.58
CA GLY A 59 8.90 -3.92 14.35
C GLY A 59 9.85 -2.77 13.98
N LEU A 60 10.86 -2.58 14.82
CA LEU A 60 11.77 -1.42 14.80
C LEU A 60 12.86 -1.47 13.73
N GLY A 61 13.07 -2.61 13.10
CA GLY A 61 14.16 -2.79 12.12
C GLY A 61 13.71 -2.67 10.66
N ALA A 62 12.42 -2.46 10.41
CA ALA A 62 11.88 -2.28 9.07
C ALA A 62 11.93 -0.80 8.66
N GLU A 63 12.33 -0.55 7.42
CA GLU A 63 12.49 0.80 6.88
C GLU A 63 11.76 0.94 5.54
N VAL A 64 11.16 2.10 5.30
CA VAL A 64 10.57 2.48 4.02
C VAL A 64 11.05 3.86 3.60
N ASP A 65 11.46 3.96 2.34
CA ASP A 65 11.71 5.21 1.65
C ASP A 65 10.64 5.39 0.56
N SER A 66 9.77 6.39 0.73
CA SER A 66 8.64 6.62 -0.15
C SER A 66 8.74 7.98 -0.80
N GLN A 67 8.85 8.00 -2.14
CA GLN A 67 9.07 9.18 -2.97
C GLN A 67 7.99 9.30 -4.06
N PRO A 68 6.74 9.65 -3.72
CA PRO A 68 5.74 9.96 -4.73
C PRO A 68 6.04 11.31 -5.38
N GLN A 69 5.92 11.39 -6.72
CA GLN A 69 6.21 12.57 -7.52
C GLN A 69 5.04 12.90 -8.45
N LEU A 70 4.71 14.19 -8.55
CA LEU A 70 3.74 14.72 -9.52
C LEU A 70 4.46 15.76 -10.41
N GLU A 71 4.41 15.53 -11.73
CA GLU A 71 4.86 16.48 -12.74
C GLU A 71 3.64 16.93 -13.55
N ILE A 72 3.17 18.15 -13.29
CA ILE A 72 1.93 18.65 -13.85
C ILE A 72 2.25 19.83 -14.76
N GLU A 73 2.02 19.65 -16.07
CA GLU A 73 2.21 20.67 -17.10
C GLU A 73 0.85 21.28 -17.54
N ALA A 74 -0.28 20.66 -17.14
CA ALA A 74 -1.64 21.14 -17.45
C ALA A 74 -2.23 21.97 -16.30
N ASP A 75 -3.14 22.89 -16.61
CA ASP A 75 -3.69 23.86 -15.65
C ASP A 75 -5.00 23.37 -15.01
N ASP A 76 -5.91 22.78 -15.79
CA ASP A 76 -7.23 22.30 -15.33
C ASP A 76 -7.17 20.81 -15.00
N VAL A 77 -6.68 20.46 -13.80
CA VAL A 77 -6.54 19.06 -13.37
C VAL A 77 -6.84 18.89 -11.88
N LYS A 78 -7.13 17.64 -11.49
CA LYS A 78 -7.28 17.19 -10.10
C LYS A 78 -6.25 16.11 -9.81
N CYS A 79 -5.09 16.50 -9.33
CA CYS A 79 -4.00 15.58 -9.05
C CYS A 79 -3.62 15.63 -7.58
N SER A 80 -3.43 14.45 -6.99
CA SER A 80 -2.98 14.34 -5.62
C SER A 80 -2.09 13.11 -5.43
N HIS A 81 -1.16 13.22 -4.50
CA HIS A 81 -0.42 12.08 -3.98
C HIS A 81 -0.44 12.09 -2.45
N GLY A 82 -0.20 10.93 -1.86
CA GLY A 82 -0.05 10.79 -0.43
C GLY A 82 0.82 9.59 -0.10
N SER A 83 1.61 9.73 0.96
CA SER A 83 2.39 8.64 1.52
C SER A 83 2.19 8.60 3.02
N THR A 84 1.97 7.40 3.55
CA THR A 84 1.92 7.15 4.98
C THR A 84 2.85 5.99 5.33
N ILE A 85 3.57 6.17 6.43
CA ILE A 85 4.41 5.13 7.03
C ILE A 85 4.02 5.09 8.50
N GLY A 86 3.55 3.95 8.96
CA GLY A 86 3.09 3.79 10.32
C GLY A 86 3.30 2.38 10.87
N GLN A 87 3.00 2.24 12.14
CA GLN A 87 2.93 0.97 12.85
C GLN A 87 1.47 0.57 13.08
N LEU A 88 1.23 -0.61 13.64
CA LEU A 88 -0.11 -0.98 14.08
C LEU A 88 -0.59 0.00 15.14
N ASP A 89 -1.87 0.35 15.05
CA ASP A 89 -2.55 1.18 16.02
C ASP A 89 -2.60 0.47 17.38
N GLU A 90 -1.94 1.03 18.38
CA GLU A 90 -1.85 0.46 19.72
C GLU A 90 -3.23 0.38 20.40
N ASP A 91 -4.11 1.32 20.16
CA ASP A 91 -5.49 1.32 20.69
C ASP A 91 -6.31 0.18 20.06
N ALA A 92 -6.14 -0.06 18.77
CA ALA A 92 -6.78 -1.18 18.09
C ALA A 92 -6.26 -2.54 18.61
N VAL A 93 -4.93 -2.66 18.81
CA VAL A 93 -4.35 -3.86 19.45
C VAL A 93 -4.89 -4.05 20.85
N PHE A 94 -4.93 -3.00 21.67
CA PHE A 94 -5.45 -3.03 23.03
C PHE A 94 -6.93 -3.45 23.04
N TYR A 95 -7.76 -2.90 22.16
CA TYR A 95 -9.17 -3.24 22.05
C TYR A 95 -9.38 -4.73 21.75
N LEU A 96 -8.63 -5.29 20.80
CA LEU A 96 -8.73 -6.71 20.47
C LEU A 96 -8.29 -7.59 21.65
N ARG A 97 -7.22 -7.22 22.34
CA ARG A 97 -6.73 -7.92 23.53
C ARG A 97 -7.73 -7.88 24.69
N SER A 98 -8.44 -6.78 24.88
CA SER A 98 -9.48 -6.66 25.90
C SER A 98 -10.68 -7.61 25.66
N ARG A 99 -10.81 -8.14 24.43
CA ARG A 99 -11.79 -9.15 24.04
C ARG A 99 -11.23 -10.58 24.02
N ALA A 100 -10.17 -10.83 24.79
CA ALA A 100 -9.50 -12.11 24.93
C ALA A 100 -8.82 -12.63 23.64
N ILE A 101 -8.52 -11.77 22.67
CA ILE A 101 -7.70 -12.12 21.51
C ILE A 101 -6.23 -12.01 21.91
N GLY A 102 -5.43 -13.06 21.63
CA GLY A 102 -3.99 -13.05 21.90
C GLY A 102 -3.27 -11.91 21.16
N ALA A 103 -2.13 -11.45 21.68
CA ALA A 103 -1.40 -10.33 21.07
C ALA A 103 -1.00 -10.62 19.62
N ALA A 104 -0.45 -11.81 19.37
CA ALA A 104 -0.04 -12.21 18.01
C ALA A 104 -1.24 -12.31 17.04
N ASP A 105 -2.37 -12.80 17.51
CA ASP A 105 -3.60 -12.90 16.72
C ASP A 105 -4.16 -11.49 16.42
N ALA A 106 -4.12 -10.57 17.38
CA ALA A 106 -4.56 -9.19 17.20
C ALA A 106 -3.72 -8.48 16.13
N GLU A 107 -2.39 -8.59 16.21
CA GLU A 107 -1.47 -8.06 15.21
C GLU A 107 -1.71 -8.67 13.81
N ALA A 108 -1.89 -9.99 13.75
CA ALA A 108 -2.20 -10.69 12.50
C ALA A 108 -3.52 -10.23 11.89
N MET A 109 -4.57 -10.04 12.69
CA MET A 109 -5.87 -9.54 12.25
C MET A 109 -5.76 -8.13 11.66
N LEU A 110 -5.07 -7.22 12.33
CA LEU A 110 -4.90 -5.84 11.87
C LEU A 110 -4.04 -5.78 10.60
N THR A 111 -2.96 -6.57 10.54
CA THR A 111 -2.10 -6.68 9.35
C THR A 111 -2.88 -7.22 8.16
N ARG A 112 -3.70 -8.25 8.38
CA ARG A 112 -4.60 -8.81 7.36
C ARG A 112 -5.59 -7.76 6.86
N GLY A 113 -6.24 -7.02 7.76
CA GLY A 113 -7.17 -5.93 7.41
C GLY A 113 -6.50 -4.85 6.58
N PHE A 114 -5.27 -4.47 6.90
CA PHE A 114 -4.49 -3.53 6.11
C PHE A 114 -4.22 -4.03 4.69
N ALA A 115 -3.82 -5.29 4.53
CA ALA A 115 -3.56 -5.88 3.21
C ALA A 115 -4.84 -6.11 2.40
N ALA A 116 -5.95 -6.47 3.04
CA ALA A 116 -7.24 -6.76 2.40
C ALA A 116 -7.80 -5.57 1.61
N GLN A 117 -7.50 -4.33 1.99
CA GLN A 117 -7.98 -3.14 1.29
C GLN A 117 -7.56 -3.05 -0.20
N ILE A 118 -6.49 -3.78 -0.59
CA ILE A 118 -6.11 -3.91 -2.01
C ILE A 118 -6.90 -5.04 -2.67
N THR A 119 -6.97 -6.19 -2.02
CA THR A 119 -7.59 -7.38 -2.61
C THR A 119 -9.10 -7.21 -2.79
N GLU A 120 -9.76 -6.47 -1.90
CA GLU A 120 -11.18 -6.12 -2.00
C GLU A 120 -11.54 -5.32 -3.27
N ARG A 121 -10.57 -4.66 -3.90
CA ARG A 121 -10.76 -3.95 -5.18
C ARG A 121 -10.80 -4.87 -6.40
N ILE A 122 -10.46 -6.14 -6.23
CA ILE A 122 -10.48 -7.12 -7.31
C ILE A 122 -11.92 -7.60 -7.49
N ALA A 123 -12.54 -7.22 -8.61
CA ALA A 123 -13.94 -7.55 -8.90
C ALA A 123 -14.17 -9.06 -9.12
N ASN A 124 -13.20 -9.77 -9.70
CA ASN A 124 -13.30 -11.21 -9.91
C ASN A 124 -13.05 -11.95 -8.58
N ALA A 125 -14.10 -12.61 -8.05
CA ALA A 125 -14.06 -13.29 -6.76
C ALA A 125 -13.00 -14.40 -6.68
N ALA A 126 -12.90 -15.25 -7.70
CA ALA A 126 -11.94 -16.36 -7.72
C ALA A 126 -10.49 -15.84 -7.74
N LEU A 127 -10.22 -14.78 -8.52
CA LEU A 127 -8.91 -14.14 -8.53
C LEU A 127 -8.60 -13.48 -7.19
N ARG A 128 -9.57 -12.80 -6.58
CA ARG A 128 -9.43 -12.19 -5.26
C ARG A 128 -9.06 -13.22 -4.21
N GLU A 129 -9.82 -14.31 -4.08
CA GLU A 129 -9.55 -15.39 -3.13
C GLU A 129 -8.15 -16.00 -3.33
N ARG A 130 -7.76 -16.20 -4.59
CA ARG A 130 -6.44 -16.72 -4.90
C ARG A 130 -5.32 -15.77 -4.46
N ILE A 131 -5.46 -14.47 -4.73
CA ILE A 131 -4.47 -13.46 -4.33
C ILE A 131 -4.44 -13.30 -2.82
N GLU A 132 -5.58 -13.26 -2.15
CA GLU A 132 -5.65 -13.21 -0.68
C GLU A 132 -4.93 -14.39 -0.04
N SER A 133 -5.17 -15.60 -0.53
CA SER A 133 -4.48 -16.79 -0.07
C SER A 133 -2.96 -16.67 -0.20
N LEU A 134 -2.46 -16.18 -1.33
CA LEU A 134 -1.03 -15.99 -1.56
C LEU A 134 -0.43 -14.90 -0.65
N VAL A 135 -1.14 -13.77 -0.48
CA VAL A 135 -0.72 -12.67 0.38
C VAL A 135 -0.64 -13.14 1.84
N LEU A 136 -1.68 -13.82 2.32
CA LEU A 136 -1.71 -14.34 3.69
C LEU A 136 -0.63 -15.38 3.94
N ALA A 137 -0.44 -16.32 3.00
CA ALA A 137 0.65 -17.28 3.08
C ALA A 137 2.02 -16.60 3.17
N ARG A 138 2.21 -15.49 2.46
CA ARG A 138 3.48 -14.73 2.50
C ARG A 138 3.65 -13.92 3.77
N LEU A 139 2.60 -13.30 4.27
CA LEU A 139 2.62 -12.49 5.49
C LEU A 139 2.92 -13.35 6.73
N PHE A 140 2.32 -14.53 6.79
CA PHE A 140 2.39 -15.42 7.96
C PHE A 140 3.34 -16.62 7.77
N ALA A 141 4.05 -16.73 6.65
CA ALA A 141 5.06 -17.79 6.42
C ALA A 141 6.26 -17.74 7.40
N ARG A 142 6.25 -16.80 8.34
CA ARG A 142 7.33 -16.61 9.32
C ARG A 142 7.25 -17.49 10.56
N GLU A 143 6.18 -18.24 10.72
CA GLU A 143 5.98 -19.12 11.90
C GLU A 143 6.54 -20.54 11.71
N LEU A 144 7.21 -20.84 10.59
CA LEU A 144 7.92 -22.10 10.45
C LEU A 144 9.38 -21.90 10.81
N PRO A 145 9.82 -22.38 11.99
CA PRO A 145 11.24 -22.45 12.30
C PRO A 145 11.89 -23.45 11.34
N GLY A 146 12.88 -22.97 10.59
CA GLY A 146 13.83 -23.83 9.87
C GLY A 146 14.99 -24.18 10.78
#